data_a3bb62837817520a091e569dbe6172bd
#
_entry.id   a3bb62837817520a091e569dbe6172bd
#
_cell.length_a   1.000
_cell.length_b   1.000
_cell.length_c   1.000
_cell.angle_alpha   90.00
_cell.angle_beta   90.00
_cell.angle_gamma   90.00
#
_symmetry.space_group_name_H-M   'P 1'
#
loop_
_entity.id
_entity.type
_entity.pdbx_description
1 polymer ?
#
loop_
_entity_poly.entity_id
_entity_poly.type
_entity_poly.pdbx_seq_one_letter_code
_entity_poly.pdbx_strand_id
1 'polypeptide(L)'
;MSQVGAPPSIDERREPRYNVAWRAFVDLPGGTRVEAKVRDISESGIGLLTDFALPTMSTVQLTLGVPDLHDPTRVLAVPGTLKVMFVVMQGHDFRLGGVWANLGPPAQQFLHQWVRKLR
;
A
#
# COMPACT_ATOMS: atom_id res chain seq x y z
N MET A 1 6.26 -19.46 27.85
CA MET A 1 5.92 -19.24 27.02
C MET A 1 5.68 -18.62 26.46
N SER A 2 5.62 -18.60 26.87
CA SER A 2 5.07 -18.16 26.16
C SER A 2 5.19 -17.69 25.46
N GLN A 3 5.34 -17.34 25.54
CA GLN A 3 5.07 -16.95 24.59
C GLN A 3 4.90 -17.15 23.78
N VAL A 4 4.72 -17.43 24.23
CA VAL A 4 4.30 -17.68 23.36
C VAL A 4 3.76 -17.40 22.53
N GLY A 5 3.68 -17.84 22.76
CA GLY A 5 3.21 -17.66 21.48
C GLY A 5 2.72 -16.36 21.16
N ALA A 6 3.41 -15.38 21.54
CA ALA A 6 3.00 -14.12 21.03
C ALA A 6 2.65 -14.33 19.59
N PRO A 7 1.42 -14.18 19.23
CA PRO A 7 1.04 -14.44 17.86
C PRO A 7 1.84 -13.55 16.93
N PRO A 8 2.38 -14.10 15.87
CA PRO A 8 3.09 -13.29 14.90
C PRO A 8 2.24 -12.13 14.38
N SER A 9 0.93 -12.34 14.34
CA SER A 9 0.03 -11.28 13.89
C SER A 9 0.11 -10.04 14.77
N ILE A 10 0.48 -10.19 16.03
CA ILE A 10 0.63 -9.05 16.91
C ILE A 10 1.81 -8.20 16.46
N ASP A 11 2.87 -8.83 16.03
CA ASP A 11 4.04 -8.10 15.55
C ASP A 11 3.72 -7.32 14.30
N GLU A 12 2.94 -7.89 13.41
CA GLU A 12 2.51 -7.21 12.20
C GLU A 12 1.73 -5.94 12.53
N ARG A 13 0.87 -6.02 13.53
CA ARG A 13 0.08 -4.85 13.90
C ARG A 13 0.93 -3.75 14.52
N ARG A 14 2.15 -4.07 14.91
CA ARG A 14 3.03 -3.07 15.47
C ARG A 14 3.78 -2.26 14.43
N GLU A 15 3.73 -2.69 13.18
CA GLU A 15 4.32 -1.87 12.13
C GLU A 15 3.49 -0.60 12.00
N PRO A 16 4.10 0.55 12.27
CA PRO A 16 3.33 1.80 12.23
C PRO A 16 2.82 2.09 10.84
N ARG A 17 1.58 2.57 10.80
CA ARG A 17 0.95 3.00 9.58
C ARG A 17 0.69 4.49 9.66
N TYR A 18 0.93 5.18 8.57
CA TYR A 18 0.82 6.63 8.51
C TYR A 18 -0.21 7.01 7.45
N ASN A 19 -1.17 7.84 7.83
CA ASN A 19 -2.23 8.26 6.92
C ASN A 19 -1.68 9.17 5.85
N VAL A 20 -2.09 8.93 4.62
CA VAL A 20 -1.78 9.77 3.49
C VAL A 20 -3.04 9.90 2.64
N ALA A 21 -2.99 10.75 1.63
CA ALA A 21 -4.10 10.92 0.69
C ALA A 21 -3.53 11.01 -0.72
N TRP A 22 -3.05 9.88 -1.20
CA TRP A 22 -2.42 9.79 -2.51
C TRP A 22 -3.33 9.04 -3.48
N ARG A 23 -3.03 9.12 -4.76
CA ARG A 23 -3.70 8.34 -5.79
C ARG A 23 -2.87 7.13 -6.17
N ALA A 24 -3.55 6.12 -6.65
CA ALA A 24 -2.91 4.95 -7.23
C ALA A 24 -3.69 4.51 -8.45
N PHE A 25 -3.01 3.87 -9.38
CA PHE A 25 -3.63 3.25 -10.55
C PHE A 25 -3.29 1.78 -10.53
N VAL A 26 -4.32 0.95 -10.50
CA VAL A 26 -4.18 -0.50 -10.39
C VAL A 26 -4.40 -1.11 -11.76
N ASP A 27 -3.47 -1.95 -12.20
CA ASP A 27 -3.59 -2.65 -13.46
C ASP A 27 -4.28 -3.98 -13.23
N LEU A 28 -5.50 -4.08 -13.71
CA LEU A 28 -6.30 -5.29 -13.58
C LEU A 28 -6.00 -6.26 -14.72
N PRO A 29 -6.28 -7.56 -14.52
CA PRO A 29 -6.17 -8.52 -15.61
C PRO A 29 -7.01 -8.07 -16.79
N GLY A 30 -6.51 -8.28 -18.00
CA GLY A 30 -7.19 -7.85 -19.20
C GLY A 30 -6.84 -6.46 -19.67
N GLY A 31 -5.92 -5.78 -18.98
CA GLY A 31 -5.41 -4.49 -19.42
C GLY A 31 -6.20 -3.28 -18.94
N THR A 32 -7.21 -3.47 -18.11
CA THR A 32 -7.96 -2.36 -17.55
C THR A 32 -7.17 -1.72 -16.41
N ARG A 33 -7.09 -0.41 -16.42
CA ARG A 33 -6.45 0.36 -15.35
C ARG A 33 -7.52 1.13 -14.61
N VAL A 34 -7.56 1.00 -13.28
CA VAL A 34 -8.56 1.67 -12.44
C VAL A 34 -7.86 2.48 -11.36
N GLU A 35 -8.52 3.55 -10.97
CA GLU A 35 -7.98 4.44 -9.95
C GLU A 35 -8.37 3.94 -8.57
N ALA A 36 -7.46 4.12 -7.60
CA ALA A 36 -7.69 3.83 -6.21
C ALA A 36 -7.09 4.94 -5.37
N LYS A 37 -7.45 4.96 -4.10
CA LYS A 37 -6.88 5.94 -3.15
C LYS A 37 -5.96 5.21 -2.19
N VAL A 38 -4.78 5.79 -1.97
CA VAL A 38 -3.88 5.29 -0.94
C VAL A 38 -4.24 6.00 0.35
N ARG A 39 -4.62 5.23 1.36
CA ARG A 39 -5.08 5.77 2.63
C ARG A 39 -3.99 5.77 3.69
N ASP A 40 -3.09 4.82 3.63
CA ASP A 40 -1.98 4.76 4.58
C ASP A 40 -0.80 4.03 3.96
N ILE A 41 0.36 4.29 4.55
CA ILE A 41 1.60 3.60 4.16
C ILE A 41 2.33 3.14 5.41
N SER A 42 3.13 2.09 5.24
CA SER A 42 4.03 1.58 6.25
C SER A 42 5.32 1.17 5.56
N GLU A 43 6.27 0.63 6.33
CA GLU A 43 7.54 0.23 5.73
C GLU A 43 7.37 -0.90 4.72
N SER A 44 6.43 -1.80 4.94
CA SER A 44 6.30 -3.00 4.11
C SER A 44 5.11 -2.98 3.18
N GLY A 45 4.20 -2.01 3.29
CA GLY A 45 3.00 -2.07 2.47
C GLY A 45 2.19 -0.80 2.46
N ILE A 46 0.98 -0.92 1.92
CA ILE A 46 0.05 0.21 1.78
C ILE A 46 -1.38 -0.26 2.04
N GLY A 47 -2.22 0.70 2.39
CA GLY A 47 -3.66 0.51 2.45
C GLY A 47 -4.32 1.29 1.35
N LEU A 48 -5.27 0.66 0.66
CA LEU A 48 -6.01 1.26 -0.45
C LEU A 48 -7.48 1.30 -0.14
N LEU A 49 -8.15 2.28 -0.73
CA LEU A 49 -9.60 2.33 -0.80
C LEU A 49 -10.00 2.27 -2.27
N THR A 50 -10.85 1.30 -2.60
CA THR A 50 -11.23 1.04 -3.99
C THR A 50 -12.75 0.85 -4.08
N ASP A 51 -13.29 0.96 -5.28
CA ASP A 51 -14.69 0.61 -5.53
C ASP A 51 -14.82 -0.78 -6.16
N PHE A 52 -13.75 -1.56 -6.12
CA PHE A 52 -13.72 -2.92 -6.64
C PHE A 52 -12.97 -3.82 -5.67
N ALA A 53 -13.30 -5.10 -5.68
CA ALA A 53 -12.64 -6.08 -4.84
C ALA A 53 -11.52 -6.77 -5.62
N LEU A 54 -10.45 -7.11 -4.91
CA LEU A 54 -9.36 -7.93 -5.45
C LEU A 54 -9.25 -9.16 -4.58
N PRO A 55 -8.95 -10.33 -5.17
CA PRO A 55 -8.81 -11.54 -4.36
C PRO A 55 -7.66 -11.42 -3.38
N THR A 56 -7.90 -11.89 -2.15
CA THR A 56 -6.81 -11.97 -1.17
C THR A 56 -5.74 -12.93 -1.67
N MET A 57 -4.52 -12.65 -1.31
CA MET A 57 -3.33 -13.40 -1.71
C MET A 57 -2.99 -13.27 -3.20
N SER A 58 -3.76 -12.52 -3.98
CA SER A 58 -3.37 -12.21 -5.34
C SER A 58 -2.32 -11.11 -5.36
N THR A 59 -1.58 -11.03 -6.45
CA THR A 59 -0.64 -9.93 -6.67
C THR A 59 -1.16 -9.06 -7.80
N VAL A 60 -1.01 -7.75 -7.62
CA VAL A 60 -1.45 -6.79 -8.63
C VAL A 60 -0.34 -5.78 -8.85
N GLN A 61 -0.23 -5.33 -10.10
CA GLN A 61 0.66 -4.24 -10.44
C GLN A 61 -0.07 -2.93 -10.26
N LEU A 62 0.62 -1.96 -9.71
CA LEU A 62 0.04 -0.65 -9.52
C LEU A 62 1.12 0.43 -9.61
N THR A 63 0.66 1.65 -9.80
CA THR A 63 1.52 2.82 -9.82
C THR A 63 0.96 3.83 -8.85
N LEU A 64 1.77 4.24 -7.88
CA LEU A 64 1.39 5.29 -6.95
C LEU A 64 1.74 6.65 -7.51
N GLY A 65 0.90 7.64 -7.22
CA GLY A 65 1.27 9.02 -7.43
C GLY A 65 1.70 9.61 -6.09
N VAL A 66 2.98 9.80 -5.89
CA VAL A 66 3.55 10.20 -4.60
C VAL A 66 4.17 11.58 -4.72
N PRO A 67 3.79 12.51 -3.83
CA PRO A 67 4.42 13.83 -3.86
C PRO A 67 5.92 13.76 -3.62
N ASP A 68 6.66 14.61 -4.30
CA ASP A 68 8.09 14.74 -4.06
C ASP A 68 8.31 15.27 -2.64
N LEU A 69 9.31 14.72 -1.95
CA LEU A 69 9.62 15.12 -0.59
C LEU A 69 10.05 16.59 -0.47
N HIS A 70 10.69 17.10 -1.50
CA HIS A 70 11.24 18.45 -1.49
C HIS A 70 10.34 19.46 -2.20
N ASP A 71 9.48 18.99 -3.10
CA ASP A 71 8.57 19.84 -3.83
C ASP A 71 7.21 19.12 -3.96
N PRO A 72 6.32 19.30 -2.99
CA PRO A 72 5.04 18.57 -2.98
C PRO A 72 4.12 18.89 -4.14
N THR A 73 4.41 19.92 -4.92
CA THR A 73 3.62 20.19 -6.12
C THR A 73 3.95 19.21 -7.24
N ARG A 74 5.06 18.50 -7.15
CA ARG A 74 5.44 17.48 -8.12
C ARG A 74 4.99 16.12 -7.61
N VAL A 75 4.40 15.33 -8.50
CA VAL A 75 3.94 13.98 -8.19
C VAL A 75 4.78 13.01 -9.00
N LEU A 76 5.40 12.07 -8.31
CA LEU A 76 6.25 11.08 -8.93
C LEU A 76 5.50 9.76 -9.06
N ALA A 77 5.69 9.09 -10.19
CA ALA A 77 5.10 7.78 -10.42
C ALA A 77 5.98 6.71 -9.77
N VAL A 78 5.38 5.91 -8.89
CA VAL A 78 6.09 4.86 -8.18
C VAL A 78 5.44 3.52 -8.51
N PRO A 79 6.03 2.75 -9.43
CA PRO A 79 5.47 1.44 -9.79
C PRO A 79 5.88 0.37 -8.79
N GLY A 80 5.02 -0.62 -8.63
CA GLY A 80 5.31 -1.75 -7.77
C GLY A 80 4.30 -2.87 -7.95
N THR A 81 4.59 -4.01 -7.35
CA THR A 81 3.68 -5.15 -7.30
C THR A 81 3.29 -5.37 -5.86
N LEU A 82 1.98 -5.38 -5.61
CA LEU A 82 1.42 -5.51 -4.28
C LEU A 82 0.78 -6.87 -4.13
N LYS A 83 1.04 -7.53 -3.00
CA LYS A 83 0.32 -8.74 -2.62
C LYS A 83 -0.82 -8.34 -1.69
N VAL A 84 -2.04 -8.65 -2.11
CA VAL A 84 -3.25 -8.30 -1.34
C VAL A 84 -3.36 -9.23 -0.15
N MET A 85 -3.34 -8.68 1.06
CA MET A 85 -3.38 -9.46 2.28
C MET A 85 -4.77 -9.53 2.89
N PHE A 86 -5.56 -8.48 2.74
CA PHE A 86 -6.94 -8.49 3.22
C PHE A 86 -7.80 -7.56 2.38
N VAL A 87 -9.10 -7.85 2.37
CA VAL A 87 -10.12 -7.05 1.70
C VAL A 87 -11.31 -6.98 2.63
N VAL A 88 -11.78 -5.78 2.95
CA VAL A 88 -12.92 -5.58 3.83
C VAL A 88 -13.87 -4.59 3.17
N MET A 89 -15.15 -4.93 3.16
CA MET A 89 -16.17 -3.98 2.71
C MET A 89 -16.30 -2.84 3.71
N GLN A 90 -16.38 -1.63 3.20
CA GLN A 90 -16.56 -0.44 4.02
C GLN A 90 -17.55 0.46 3.29
N GLY A 91 -18.83 0.34 3.68
CA GLY A 91 -19.88 1.02 2.94
C GLY A 91 -20.02 0.46 1.54
N HIS A 92 -19.91 1.33 0.55
CA HIS A 92 -19.93 0.91 -0.86
C HIS A 92 -18.55 0.65 -1.43
N ASP A 93 -17.52 0.84 -0.61
CA ASP A 93 -16.15 0.71 -1.04
C ASP A 93 -15.51 -0.50 -0.41
N PHE A 94 -14.30 -0.81 -0.86
CA PHE A 94 -13.48 -1.87 -0.30
C PHE A 94 -12.20 -1.28 0.24
N ARG A 95 -11.85 -1.69 1.45
CA ARG A 95 -10.56 -1.37 2.04
C ARG A 95 -9.64 -2.56 1.83
N LEU A 96 -8.53 -2.32 1.16
CA LEU A 96 -7.54 -3.35 0.88
C LEU A 96 -6.26 -3.01 1.63
N GLY A 97 -5.61 -4.05 2.12
CA GLY A 97 -4.27 -3.90 2.65
C GLY A 97 -3.35 -4.89 1.97
N GLY A 98 -2.13 -4.46 1.70
CA GLY A 98 -1.18 -5.33 1.05
C GLY A 98 0.24 -5.03 1.44
N VAL A 99 1.12 -5.97 1.11
CA VAL A 99 2.55 -5.82 1.30
C VAL A 99 3.21 -5.85 -0.08
N TRP A 100 4.33 -5.15 -0.19
CA TRP A 100 5.05 -5.11 -1.45
C TRP A 100 5.63 -6.49 -1.76
N ALA A 101 5.22 -7.05 -2.89
CA ALA A 101 5.82 -8.28 -3.41
C ALA A 101 7.06 -7.97 -4.22
N ASN A 102 7.05 -6.83 -4.90
CA ASN A 102 8.20 -6.37 -5.66
C ASN A 102 8.14 -4.84 -5.74
N LEU A 103 9.23 -4.23 -5.32
CA LEU A 103 9.37 -2.77 -5.34
C LEU A 103 10.82 -2.49 -5.65
N GLY A 104 11.06 -1.80 -6.76
CA GLY A 104 12.43 -1.48 -7.17
C GLY A 104 13.17 -0.71 -6.10
N PRO A 105 14.50 -0.87 -6.01
CA PRO A 105 15.26 -0.20 -4.94
C PRO A 105 15.06 1.31 -4.87
N PRO A 106 15.04 2.07 -5.97
CA PRO A 106 14.78 3.51 -5.86
C PRO A 106 13.41 3.83 -5.30
N ALA A 107 12.39 3.07 -5.72
CA ALA A 107 11.03 3.26 -5.21
C ALA A 107 10.94 2.90 -3.73
N GLN A 108 11.58 1.81 -3.34
CA GLN A 108 11.61 1.39 -1.94
C GLN A 108 12.26 2.45 -1.06
N GLN A 109 13.39 2.97 -1.51
CA GLN A 109 14.10 4.00 -0.75
C GLN A 109 13.27 5.26 -0.62
N PHE A 110 12.60 5.65 -1.70
CA PHE A 110 11.76 6.84 -1.70
C PHE A 110 10.60 6.71 -0.72
N LEU A 111 9.92 5.56 -0.72
CA LEU A 111 8.82 5.32 0.21
C LEU A 111 9.31 5.24 1.65
N HIS A 112 10.48 4.66 1.89
CA HIS A 112 11.06 4.64 3.23
C HIS A 112 11.37 6.04 3.73
N GLN A 113 11.80 6.94 2.85
CA GLN A 113 12.02 8.33 3.20
C GLN A 113 10.71 9.00 3.63
N TRP A 114 9.63 8.68 2.93
CA TRP A 114 8.31 9.20 3.32
C TRP A 114 7.90 8.69 4.70
N VAL A 115 8.09 7.39 4.95
CA VAL A 115 7.76 6.82 6.26
C VAL A 115 8.54 7.53 7.35
N ARG A 116 9.83 7.77 7.13
CA ARG A 116 10.64 8.49 8.13
C ARG A 116 10.16 9.91 8.35
N LYS A 117 9.72 10.57 7.30
CA LYS A 117 9.23 11.95 7.41
C LYS A 117 7.92 12.00 8.19
N LEU A 118 7.11 10.99 8.09
CA LEU A 118 5.79 10.96 8.73
C LEU A 118 5.83 10.46 10.18
N ARG A 119 6.95 9.93 10.62
CA ARG A 119 7.10 9.50 12.01
C ARG A 119 6.96 10.66 12.98
#